data_66471a853d4f58669f1d33c9c63097da
#
_entry.id   66471a853d4f58669f1d33c9c63097da
#
_cell.length_a   1.000
_cell.length_b   1.000
_cell.length_c   1.000
_cell.angle_alpha   90.00
_cell.angle_beta   90.00
_cell.angle_gamma   90.00
#
_symmetry.space_group_name_H-M   'P 1'
#
loop_
_entity.id
_entity.type
_entity.pdbx_description
1 polymer ?
#
loop_
_entity_poly.entity_id
_entity_poly.type
_entity_poly.pdbx_seq_one_letter_code
_entity_poly.pdbx_strand_id
1 'polypeptide(L)'
;MNNDSKEPLKGKELRDLARSEPGQALIYLENNKDLWVQIAETDPFDSADTLEEFDPSEAGKLITSLPIETSVKIFESLRPRAIIEIVEILKDSYVEEIFKQMDTEDVVDVFERSTEDETEEILEILDKSTKLNINKRLAYPENSVGRQMSEEVAKISTGLKVKDALKELKALHNNVEDLIYVYSVDNEGKLTGVISFREIVFADENELIKNVMIQNPISVNPSSDQEEAAI
;
A
#
# COMPACT_ATOMS: atom_id res chain seq x y z
N MET A 1 19.88 40.00 21.16
CA MET A 1 19.62 38.55 21.03
C MET A 1 18.27 38.42 20.35
N ASN A 2 18.28 38.47 19.02
CA ASN A 2 17.06 38.25 18.23
C ASN A 2 16.90 36.72 18.07
N ASN A 3 15.96 36.17 18.80
CA ASN A 3 15.51 34.84 18.57
C ASN A 3 14.47 34.93 17.42
N ASP A 4 14.94 35.01 16.18
CA ASP A 4 14.10 34.84 15.00
C ASP A 4 13.68 33.35 15.00
N SER A 5 12.58 33.08 15.67
CA SER A 5 11.86 31.82 15.51
C SER A 5 11.24 31.83 14.09
N LYS A 6 12.09 31.52 13.07
CA LYS A 6 11.54 31.17 11.75
C LYS A 6 10.58 30.00 11.95
N GLU A 7 9.39 30.12 11.40
CA GLU A 7 8.49 28.96 11.35
C GLU A 7 9.23 27.76 10.74
N PRO A 8 8.99 26.56 11.25
CA PRO A 8 9.66 25.38 10.73
C PRO A 8 9.28 25.15 9.26
N LEU A 9 10.28 24.84 8.43
CA LEU A 9 10.09 24.50 7.02
C LEU A 9 9.16 23.29 6.90
N LYS A 10 8.21 23.33 5.98
CA LYS A 10 7.21 22.28 5.76
C LYS A 10 6.96 22.05 4.27
N GLY A 11 6.57 20.83 3.93
CA GLY A 11 6.08 20.47 2.60
C GLY A 11 6.94 21.05 1.48
N LYS A 12 6.35 21.88 0.62
CA LYS A 12 7.02 22.45 -0.55
C LYS A 12 8.31 23.18 -0.23
N GLU A 13 8.38 23.95 0.87
CA GLU A 13 9.59 24.72 1.22
C GLU A 13 10.75 23.78 1.58
N LEU A 14 10.47 22.68 2.26
CA LEU A 14 11.46 21.67 2.60
C LEU A 14 11.95 20.95 1.35
N ARG A 15 11.03 20.56 0.46
CA ARG A 15 11.37 19.93 -0.82
C ARG A 15 12.19 20.86 -1.73
N ASP A 16 11.82 22.14 -1.84
CA ASP A 16 12.58 23.11 -2.62
C ASP A 16 14.00 23.30 -2.05
N LEU A 17 14.15 23.24 -0.72
CA LEU A 17 15.46 23.25 -0.07
C LEU A 17 16.24 21.94 -0.36
N ALA A 18 15.60 20.79 -0.25
CA ALA A 18 16.23 19.51 -0.56
C ALA A 18 16.73 19.46 -2.01
N ARG A 19 15.94 19.98 -2.94
CA ARG A 19 16.32 20.07 -4.36
C ARG A 19 17.48 21.03 -4.63
N SER A 20 17.49 22.21 -4.00
CA SER A 20 18.49 23.25 -4.26
C SER A 20 19.77 23.07 -3.45
N GLU A 21 19.65 22.64 -2.21
CA GLU A 21 20.74 22.54 -1.23
C GLU A 21 20.57 21.30 -0.35
N PRO A 22 20.68 20.06 -0.91
CA PRO A 22 20.36 18.81 -0.20
C PRO A 22 21.12 18.65 1.11
N GLY A 23 22.39 19.03 1.15
CA GLY A 23 23.19 18.98 2.37
C GLY A 23 22.68 19.89 3.49
N GLN A 24 22.10 21.05 3.17
CA GLN A 24 21.49 21.92 4.19
C GLN A 24 20.14 21.37 4.66
N ALA A 25 19.37 20.83 3.75
CA ALA A 25 18.10 20.19 4.07
C ALA A 25 18.31 18.96 4.97
N LEU A 26 19.32 18.13 4.69
CA LEU A 26 19.67 16.98 5.52
C LEU A 26 20.05 17.42 6.94
N ILE A 27 20.96 18.39 7.07
CA ILE A 27 21.37 18.93 8.37
C ILE A 27 20.16 19.51 9.13
N TYR A 28 19.25 20.17 8.42
CA TYR A 28 18.04 20.71 9.00
C TYR A 28 17.16 19.60 9.58
N LEU A 29 16.90 18.53 8.82
CA LEU A 29 16.08 17.39 9.24
C LEU A 29 16.73 16.60 10.38
N GLU A 30 18.04 16.35 10.32
CA GLU A 30 18.79 15.67 11.40
C GLU A 30 18.75 16.42 12.73
N ASN A 31 18.74 17.76 12.67
CA ASN A 31 18.64 18.62 13.86
C ASN A 31 17.19 18.79 14.36
N ASN A 32 16.19 18.46 13.56
CA ASN A 32 14.77 18.61 13.87
C ASN A 32 14.03 17.28 13.68
N LYS A 33 14.49 16.21 14.31
CA LYS A 33 13.94 14.85 14.13
C LYS A 33 12.44 14.74 14.42
N ASP A 34 11.98 15.37 15.49
CA ASP A 34 10.55 15.37 15.84
C ASP A 34 9.70 16.07 14.77
N LEU A 35 10.25 17.12 14.15
CA LEU A 35 9.60 17.79 13.04
C LEU A 35 9.56 16.88 11.79
N TRP A 36 10.66 16.16 11.51
CA TRP A 36 10.70 15.20 10.39
C TRP A 36 9.63 14.11 10.55
N VAL A 37 9.54 13.52 11.74
CA VAL A 37 8.48 12.54 12.05
C VAL A 37 7.08 13.14 11.82
N GLN A 38 6.83 14.34 12.34
CA GLN A 38 5.54 15.00 12.18
C GLN A 38 5.18 15.29 10.70
N ILE A 39 6.16 15.71 9.90
CA ILE A 39 5.98 15.97 8.46
C ILE A 39 5.64 14.65 7.77
N ALA A 40 6.44 13.62 8.00
CA ALA A 40 6.30 12.31 7.38
C ALA A 40 4.96 11.63 7.72
N GLU A 41 4.48 11.76 8.95
CA GLU A 41 3.15 11.25 9.37
C GLU A 41 2.00 12.05 8.76
N THR A 42 2.19 13.35 8.55
CA THR A 42 1.13 14.23 8.04
C THR A 42 0.99 14.13 6.52
N ASP A 43 2.10 14.03 5.81
CA ASP A 43 2.16 14.00 4.36
C ASP A 43 3.28 13.05 3.88
N PRO A 44 3.01 11.74 3.83
CA PRO A 44 3.96 10.75 3.34
C PRO A 44 4.38 10.98 1.89
N PHE A 45 3.48 11.47 1.03
CA PHE A 45 3.73 11.74 -0.37
C PHE A 45 4.77 12.86 -0.58
N ASP A 46 4.54 14.03 0.02
CA ASP A 46 5.53 15.14 -0.03
C ASP A 46 6.86 14.74 0.63
N SER A 47 6.82 13.84 1.61
CA SER A 47 8.02 13.29 2.26
C SER A 47 8.79 12.34 1.34
N ALA A 48 8.11 11.51 0.56
CA ALA A 48 8.71 10.67 -0.47
C ALA A 48 9.38 11.52 -1.55
N ASP A 49 8.67 12.51 -2.10
CA ASP A 49 9.25 13.49 -3.05
C ASP A 49 10.50 14.20 -2.50
N THR A 50 10.50 14.50 -1.19
CA THR A 50 11.66 15.14 -0.54
C THR A 50 12.83 14.17 -0.41
N LEU A 51 12.57 12.90 -0.08
CA LEU A 51 13.59 11.86 0.05
C LEU A 51 14.28 11.55 -1.28
N GLU A 52 13.54 11.61 -2.38
CA GLU A 52 14.09 11.40 -3.73
C GLU A 52 15.08 12.49 -4.19
N GLU A 53 15.18 13.60 -3.49
CA GLU A 53 16.20 14.64 -3.75
C GLU A 53 17.53 14.38 -3.01
N PHE A 54 17.60 13.35 -2.15
CA PHE A 54 18.81 12.94 -1.43
C PHE A 54 19.48 11.73 -2.08
N ASP A 55 20.76 11.54 -1.75
CA ASP A 55 21.43 10.29 -2.07
C ASP A 55 20.74 9.13 -1.33
N PRO A 56 20.67 7.91 -1.92
CA PRO A 56 20.00 6.76 -1.30
C PRO A 56 20.44 6.50 0.14
N SER A 57 21.74 6.69 0.46
CA SER A 57 22.23 6.48 1.83
C SER A 57 21.75 7.53 2.84
N GLU A 58 21.49 8.74 2.40
CA GLU A 58 20.92 9.82 3.21
C GLU A 58 19.41 9.60 3.39
N ALA A 59 18.71 9.29 2.31
CA ALA A 59 17.30 8.92 2.35
C ALA A 59 17.05 7.74 3.29
N GLY A 60 17.85 6.67 3.19
CA GLY A 60 17.77 5.50 4.06
C GLY A 60 17.95 5.83 5.55
N LYS A 61 18.83 6.76 5.90
CA LYS A 61 18.98 7.22 7.30
C LYS A 61 17.74 7.96 7.80
N LEU A 62 17.17 8.83 6.97
CA LEU A 62 15.96 9.57 7.31
C LEU A 62 14.77 8.62 7.48
N ILE A 63 14.60 7.66 6.58
CA ILE A 63 13.54 6.66 6.63
C ILE A 63 13.66 5.79 7.90
N THR A 64 14.85 5.27 8.19
CA THR A 64 15.07 4.44 9.39
C THR A 64 14.92 5.18 10.71
N SER A 65 14.82 6.48 10.69
CA SER A 65 14.52 7.32 11.88
C SER A 65 13.02 7.46 12.17
N LEU A 66 12.16 6.99 11.28
CA LEU A 66 10.70 7.07 11.37
C LEU A 66 10.10 5.82 12.03
N PRO A 67 8.86 5.92 12.57
CA PRO A 67 8.05 4.74 12.87
C PRO A 67 7.86 3.87 11.62
N ILE A 68 7.81 2.57 11.79
CA ILE A 68 7.73 1.63 10.65
C ILE A 68 6.48 1.86 9.79
N GLU A 69 5.35 2.12 10.40
CA GLU A 69 4.09 2.39 9.72
C GLU A 69 4.15 3.65 8.83
N THR A 70 4.92 4.65 9.26
CA THR A 70 5.16 5.87 8.48
C THR A 70 6.11 5.58 7.31
N SER A 71 7.13 4.77 7.56
CA SER A 71 8.08 4.35 6.52
C SER A 71 7.40 3.54 5.42
N VAL A 72 6.47 2.66 5.76
CA VAL A 72 5.66 1.90 4.79
C VAL A 72 4.92 2.86 3.85
N LYS A 73 4.17 3.82 4.39
CA LYS A 73 3.44 4.82 3.59
C LYS A 73 4.34 5.66 2.67
N ILE A 74 5.55 5.93 3.13
CA ILE A 74 6.55 6.63 2.30
C ILE A 74 7.02 5.71 1.17
N PHE A 75 7.31 4.44 1.46
CA PHE A 75 7.72 3.47 0.44
C PHE A 75 6.65 3.29 -0.64
N GLU A 76 5.38 3.21 -0.28
CA GLU A 76 4.23 3.18 -1.20
C GLU A 76 4.10 4.45 -2.06
N SER A 77 4.69 5.56 -1.61
CA SER A 77 4.69 6.84 -2.32
C SER A 77 5.96 7.10 -3.14
N LEU A 78 7.05 6.36 -2.88
CA LEU A 78 8.31 6.48 -3.62
C LEU A 78 8.20 5.87 -5.02
N ARG A 79 8.97 6.42 -5.96
CA ARG A 79 9.11 5.78 -7.27
C ARG A 79 9.83 4.42 -7.13
N PRO A 80 9.40 3.37 -7.87
CA PRO A 80 9.99 2.04 -7.76
C PRO A 80 11.52 2.02 -7.85
N ARG A 81 12.12 2.85 -8.71
CA ARG A 81 13.59 2.93 -8.83
C ARG A 81 14.25 3.46 -7.56
N ALA A 82 13.66 4.47 -6.91
CA ALA A 82 14.16 4.99 -5.64
C ALA A 82 14.07 3.93 -4.52
N ILE A 83 13.00 3.14 -4.50
CA ILE A 83 12.85 2.02 -3.57
C ILE A 83 14.00 1.04 -3.72
N ILE A 84 14.31 0.59 -4.95
CA ILE A 84 15.39 -0.36 -5.22
C ILE A 84 16.72 0.17 -4.69
N GLU A 85 17.07 1.41 -5.02
CA GLU A 85 18.33 2.04 -4.59
C GLU A 85 18.44 2.22 -3.07
N ILE A 86 17.32 2.45 -2.38
CA ILE A 86 17.27 2.57 -0.92
C ILE A 86 17.35 1.19 -0.26
N VAL A 87 16.69 0.19 -0.81
CA VAL A 87 16.68 -1.19 -0.29
C VAL A 87 18.08 -1.78 -0.24
N GLU A 88 18.93 -1.56 -1.26
CA GLU A 88 20.31 -2.04 -1.31
C GLU A 88 21.18 -1.62 -0.11
N ILE A 89 20.81 -0.54 0.57
CA ILE A 89 21.60 0.01 1.68
C ILE A 89 20.93 -0.14 3.06
N LEU A 90 19.69 -0.57 3.09
CA LEU A 90 18.96 -0.85 4.32
C LEU A 90 19.34 -2.23 4.88
N LYS A 91 19.03 -2.46 6.15
CA LYS A 91 19.18 -3.78 6.76
C LYS A 91 18.05 -4.69 6.27
N ASP A 92 18.39 -5.94 5.94
CA ASP A 92 17.45 -6.96 5.47
C ASP A 92 16.19 -7.06 6.35
N SER A 93 16.37 -7.08 7.69
CA SER A 93 15.24 -7.16 8.62
C SER A 93 14.29 -5.94 8.56
N TYR A 94 14.79 -4.78 8.16
CA TYR A 94 13.97 -3.60 7.99
C TYR A 94 13.24 -3.60 6.65
N VAL A 95 13.91 -4.06 5.60
CA VAL A 95 13.33 -4.29 4.27
C VAL A 95 12.21 -5.32 4.35
N GLU A 96 12.45 -6.48 5.01
CA GLU A 96 11.45 -7.51 5.21
C GLU A 96 10.18 -6.95 5.89
N GLU A 97 10.36 -6.15 6.95
CA GLU A 97 9.23 -5.58 7.69
C GLU A 97 8.43 -4.58 6.86
N ILE A 98 9.10 -3.74 6.04
CA ILE A 98 8.43 -2.82 5.11
C ILE A 98 7.64 -3.59 4.07
N PHE A 99 8.27 -4.47 3.32
CA PHE A 99 7.63 -5.21 2.23
C PHE A 99 6.49 -6.12 2.69
N LYS A 100 6.53 -6.56 3.94
CA LYS A 100 5.44 -7.32 4.55
C LYS A 100 4.19 -6.48 4.82
N GLN A 101 4.35 -5.17 5.06
CA GLN A 101 3.27 -4.25 5.39
C GLN A 101 2.83 -3.40 4.20
N MET A 102 3.63 -3.28 3.15
CA MET A 102 3.27 -2.59 1.92
C MET A 102 2.11 -3.29 1.20
N ASP A 103 1.31 -2.51 0.49
CA ASP A 103 0.31 -3.05 -0.42
C ASP A 103 0.96 -3.92 -1.50
N THR A 104 0.35 -5.07 -1.75
CA THR A 104 0.90 -6.05 -2.71
C THR A 104 1.05 -5.46 -4.11
N GLU A 105 0.21 -4.50 -4.50
CA GLU A 105 0.28 -3.80 -5.80
C GLU A 105 1.56 -2.98 -5.91
N ASP A 106 1.86 -2.17 -4.89
CA ASP A 106 3.07 -1.35 -4.86
C ASP A 106 4.33 -2.20 -4.86
N VAL A 107 4.31 -3.32 -4.13
CA VAL A 107 5.41 -4.29 -4.15
C VAL A 107 5.61 -4.87 -5.55
N VAL A 108 4.55 -5.23 -6.26
CA VAL A 108 4.63 -5.74 -7.64
C VAL A 108 5.22 -4.69 -8.58
N ASP A 109 4.83 -3.42 -8.45
CA ASP A 109 5.38 -2.33 -9.25
C ASP A 109 6.89 -2.16 -9.07
N VAL A 110 7.41 -2.38 -7.85
CA VAL A 110 8.86 -2.40 -7.58
C VAL A 110 9.53 -3.52 -8.40
N PHE A 111 8.97 -4.75 -8.34
CA PHE A 111 9.54 -5.89 -9.06
C PHE A 111 9.44 -5.76 -10.59
N GLU A 112 8.41 -5.12 -11.11
CA GLU A 112 8.28 -4.83 -12.55
C GLU A 112 9.34 -3.85 -13.07
N ARG A 113 9.91 -3.04 -12.20
CA ARG A 113 10.97 -2.06 -12.50
C ARG A 113 12.37 -2.53 -12.13
N SER A 114 12.46 -3.67 -11.45
CA SER A 114 13.71 -4.31 -11.04
C SER A 114 14.31 -5.14 -12.18
N THR A 115 15.63 -5.28 -12.20
CA THR A 115 16.31 -6.30 -12.99
C THR A 115 16.11 -7.69 -12.37
N GLU A 116 16.46 -8.75 -13.10
CA GLU A 116 16.39 -10.12 -12.56
C GLU A 116 17.25 -10.28 -11.30
N ASP A 117 18.46 -9.72 -11.29
CA ASP A 117 19.38 -9.80 -10.16
C ASP A 117 18.82 -9.04 -8.93
N GLU A 118 18.33 -7.80 -9.10
CA GLU A 118 17.70 -7.01 -8.05
C GLU A 118 16.44 -7.72 -7.49
N THR A 119 15.66 -8.35 -8.36
CA THR A 119 14.50 -9.14 -7.98
C THR A 119 14.89 -10.33 -7.10
N GLU A 120 15.92 -11.09 -7.48
CA GLU A 120 16.40 -12.23 -6.70
C GLU A 120 16.92 -11.77 -5.33
N GLU A 121 17.72 -10.70 -5.27
CA GLU A 121 18.27 -10.16 -4.03
C GLU A 121 17.16 -9.73 -3.05
N ILE A 122 16.16 -8.97 -3.52
CA ILE A 122 15.04 -8.55 -2.68
C ILE A 122 14.22 -9.77 -2.22
N LEU A 123 13.93 -10.71 -3.13
CA LEU A 123 13.19 -11.91 -2.78
C LEU A 123 13.92 -12.76 -1.74
N GLU A 124 15.26 -12.82 -1.73
CA GLU A 124 16.01 -13.56 -0.72
C GLU A 124 15.79 -13.03 0.70
N ILE A 125 15.62 -11.73 0.85
CA ILE A 125 15.38 -11.06 2.13
C ILE A 125 13.98 -11.37 2.69
N LEU A 126 12.96 -11.47 1.82
CA LEU A 126 11.56 -11.56 2.22
C LEU A 126 11.19 -12.92 2.85
N ASP A 127 10.21 -12.93 3.75
CA ASP A 127 9.66 -14.16 4.31
C ASP A 127 8.92 -15.01 3.26
N LYS A 128 8.68 -16.28 3.62
CA LYS A 128 8.10 -17.25 2.69
C LYS A 128 6.68 -16.90 2.25
N SER A 129 5.88 -16.27 3.11
CA SER A 129 4.49 -15.91 2.79
C SER A 129 4.44 -14.73 1.82
N THR A 130 5.24 -13.70 2.08
CA THR A 130 5.39 -12.54 1.21
C THR A 130 5.91 -12.93 -0.18
N LYS A 131 6.96 -13.77 -0.23
CA LYS A 131 7.45 -14.35 -1.50
C LYS A 131 6.37 -15.07 -2.30
N LEU A 132 5.55 -15.88 -1.61
CA LEU A 132 4.51 -16.64 -2.28
C LEU A 132 3.45 -15.72 -2.91
N ASN A 133 3.06 -14.66 -2.20
CA ASN A 133 2.09 -13.69 -2.67
C ASN A 133 2.61 -12.92 -3.88
N ILE A 134 3.85 -12.43 -3.82
CA ILE A 134 4.51 -11.73 -4.92
C ILE A 134 4.62 -12.64 -6.15
N ASN A 135 5.16 -13.86 -5.99
CA ASN A 135 5.32 -14.79 -7.11
C ASN A 135 3.98 -15.17 -7.75
N LYS A 136 2.91 -15.27 -6.96
CA LYS A 136 1.55 -15.51 -7.48
C LYS A 136 1.09 -14.37 -8.39
N ARG A 137 1.41 -13.13 -8.04
CA ARG A 137 1.09 -11.95 -8.84
C ARG A 137 1.95 -11.88 -10.11
N LEU A 138 3.25 -12.05 -9.95
CA LEU A 138 4.19 -12.04 -11.07
C LEU A 138 3.95 -13.18 -12.08
N ALA A 139 3.22 -14.23 -11.70
CA ALA A 139 2.81 -15.29 -12.62
C ALA A 139 1.71 -14.88 -13.62
N TYR A 140 0.98 -13.78 -13.37
CA TYR A 140 0.06 -13.22 -14.35
C TYR A 140 0.82 -12.47 -15.46
N PRO A 141 0.26 -12.39 -16.68
CA PRO A 141 0.86 -11.61 -17.76
C PRO A 141 1.07 -10.14 -17.37
N GLU A 142 2.12 -9.52 -17.89
CA GLU A 142 2.32 -8.07 -17.78
C GLU A 142 1.08 -7.31 -18.29
N ASN A 143 0.76 -6.17 -17.68
CA ASN A 143 -0.42 -5.36 -17.98
C ASN A 143 -1.76 -6.09 -17.85
N SER A 144 -1.81 -7.22 -17.15
CA SER A 144 -3.07 -7.94 -16.91
C SER A 144 -3.79 -7.44 -15.65
N VAL A 145 -5.10 -7.61 -15.61
CA VAL A 145 -5.93 -7.33 -14.42
C VAL A 145 -5.41 -8.09 -13.19
N GLY A 146 -4.92 -9.31 -13.37
CA GLY A 146 -4.40 -10.13 -12.28
C GLY A 146 -3.17 -9.55 -11.59
N ARG A 147 -2.36 -8.76 -12.32
CA ARG A 147 -1.23 -8.03 -11.73
C ARG A 147 -1.69 -6.87 -10.83
N GLN A 148 -2.76 -6.20 -11.22
CA GLN A 148 -3.26 -4.97 -10.58
C GLN A 148 -4.40 -5.20 -9.57
N MET A 149 -5.02 -6.40 -9.54
CA MET A 149 -6.15 -6.66 -8.64
C MET A 149 -5.71 -6.78 -7.18
N SER A 150 -6.43 -6.19 -6.23
CA SER A 150 -6.27 -6.52 -4.82
C SER A 150 -6.98 -7.82 -4.45
N GLU A 151 -6.37 -8.66 -3.63
CA GLU A 151 -7.00 -9.81 -2.99
C GLU A 151 -7.58 -9.48 -1.61
N GLU A 152 -7.25 -8.31 -1.07
CA GLU A 152 -7.68 -7.82 0.24
C GLU A 152 -9.08 -7.21 0.18
N VAL A 153 -10.03 -7.99 -0.24
CA VAL A 153 -11.42 -7.58 -0.39
C VAL A 153 -12.33 -8.25 0.64
N ALA A 154 -13.35 -7.52 1.10
CA ALA A 154 -14.35 -8.07 2.02
C ALA A 154 -15.19 -9.13 1.33
N LYS A 155 -15.09 -10.38 1.78
CA LYS A 155 -15.84 -11.53 1.26
C LYS A 155 -16.77 -12.08 2.33
N ILE A 156 -18.03 -12.37 1.97
CA ILE A 156 -19.04 -12.99 2.84
C ILE A 156 -19.75 -14.11 2.11
N SER A 157 -20.30 -15.07 2.87
CA SER A 157 -21.08 -16.16 2.27
C SER A 157 -22.47 -15.68 1.81
N THR A 158 -22.86 -16.08 0.60
CA THR A 158 -24.17 -15.83 0.00
C THR A 158 -25.35 -16.28 0.88
N GLY A 159 -25.14 -17.33 1.69
CA GLY A 159 -26.16 -17.93 2.55
C GLY A 159 -26.34 -17.23 3.90
N LEU A 160 -25.55 -16.25 4.25
CA LEU A 160 -25.65 -15.54 5.52
C LEU A 160 -26.90 -14.65 5.61
N LYS A 161 -27.38 -14.45 6.82
CA LYS A 161 -28.29 -13.35 7.13
C LYS A 161 -27.51 -12.06 7.27
N VAL A 162 -28.14 -10.92 6.97
CA VAL A 162 -27.55 -9.58 7.08
C VAL A 162 -26.88 -9.36 8.44
N LYS A 163 -27.55 -9.71 9.54
CA LYS A 163 -27.00 -9.56 10.90
C LYS A 163 -25.71 -10.37 11.14
N ASP A 164 -25.58 -11.54 10.52
CA ASP A 164 -24.41 -12.41 10.70
C ASP A 164 -23.28 -11.92 9.79
N ALA A 165 -23.59 -11.48 8.57
CA ALA A 165 -22.65 -10.80 7.68
C ALA A 165 -22.04 -9.54 8.33
N LEU A 166 -22.86 -8.70 8.98
CA LEU A 166 -22.36 -7.52 9.71
C LEU A 166 -21.40 -7.88 10.85
N LYS A 167 -21.59 -9.03 11.50
CA LYS A 167 -20.65 -9.49 12.55
C LYS A 167 -19.32 -9.91 11.94
N GLU A 168 -19.33 -10.64 10.81
CA GLU A 168 -18.13 -11.06 10.10
C GLU A 168 -17.36 -9.83 9.60
N LEU A 169 -18.04 -8.86 8.98
CA LEU A 169 -17.42 -7.64 8.48
C LEU A 169 -16.80 -6.79 9.61
N LYS A 170 -17.43 -6.72 10.78
CA LYS A 170 -16.84 -6.05 11.94
C LYS A 170 -15.55 -6.73 12.44
N ALA A 171 -15.42 -8.02 12.27
CA ALA A 171 -14.20 -8.75 12.63
C ALA A 171 -13.07 -8.54 11.59
N LEU A 172 -13.42 -8.23 10.36
CA LEU A 172 -12.48 -8.01 9.25
C LEU A 172 -11.96 -6.57 9.17
N HIS A 173 -12.54 -5.62 9.90
CA HIS A 173 -12.31 -4.17 9.71
C HIS A 173 -10.84 -3.72 9.83
N ASN A 174 -9.98 -4.49 10.48
CA ASN A 174 -8.54 -4.19 10.57
C ASN A 174 -7.73 -4.71 9.36
N ASN A 175 -8.34 -5.53 8.50
CA ASN A 175 -7.65 -6.24 7.41
C ASN A 175 -8.19 -5.85 6.03
N VAL A 176 -9.07 -4.87 5.93
CA VAL A 176 -9.66 -4.41 4.68
C VAL A 176 -9.66 -2.90 4.70
N GLU A 177 -8.86 -2.29 3.85
CA GLU A 177 -8.72 -0.84 3.79
C GLU A 177 -10.01 -0.15 3.33
N ASP A 178 -10.68 -0.71 2.31
CA ASP A 178 -11.87 -0.12 1.71
C ASP A 178 -13.09 -1.03 1.84
N LEU A 179 -13.94 -0.74 2.82
CA LEU A 179 -15.20 -1.45 3.03
C LEU A 179 -16.38 -0.79 2.27
N ILE A 180 -16.17 -0.31 1.05
CA ILE A 180 -17.24 0.28 0.23
C ILE A 180 -18.12 -0.81 -0.36
N TYR A 181 -17.49 -1.85 -0.93
CA TYR A 181 -18.15 -3.00 -1.50
C TYR A 181 -17.77 -4.29 -0.79
N VAL A 182 -18.75 -5.18 -0.69
CA VAL A 182 -18.61 -6.51 -0.10
C VAL A 182 -18.98 -7.55 -1.17
N TYR A 183 -18.12 -8.54 -1.35
CA TYR A 183 -18.27 -9.58 -2.36
C TYR A 183 -18.90 -10.82 -1.75
N SER A 184 -20.00 -11.26 -2.36
CA SER A 184 -20.70 -12.47 -1.94
C SER A 184 -20.17 -13.68 -2.69
N VAL A 185 -19.77 -14.71 -1.96
CA VAL A 185 -19.23 -15.96 -2.53
C VAL A 185 -20.05 -17.17 -2.09
N ASP A 186 -20.06 -18.20 -2.93
CA ASP A 186 -20.66 -19.49 -2.59
C ASP A 186 -19.72 -20.35 -1.74
N ASN A 187 -20.12 -21.58 -1.45
CA ASN A 187 -19.34 -22.53 -0.65
C ASN A 187 -18.05 -22.99 -1.34
N GLU A 188 -17.93 -22.78 -2.64
CA GLU A 188 -16.72 -23.10 -3.44
C GLU A 188 -15.80 -21.87 -3.58
N GLY A 189 -16.19 -20.73 -3.00
CA GLY A 189 -15.45 -19.46 -3.07
C GLY A 189 -15.68 -18.68 -4.37
N LYS A 190 -16.66 -19.09 -5.20
CA LYS A 190 -17.00 -18.42 -6.44
C LYS A 190 -17.82 -17.17 -6.19
N LEU A 191 -17.48 -16.07 -6.85
CA LEU A 191 -18.23 -14.82 -6.80
C LEU A 191 -19.67 -15.01 -7.32
N THR A 192 -20.65 -14.64 -6.50
CA THR A 192 -22.08 -14.75 -6.81
C THR A 192 -22.78 -13.41 -6.83
N GLY A 193 -22.22 -12.41 -6.18
CA GLY A 193 -22.80 -11.08 -6.13
C GLY A 193 -21.91 -10.04 -5.48
N VAL A 194 -22.33 -8.81 -5.57
CA VAL A 194 -21.71 -7.65 -4.90
C VAL A 194 -22.79 -6.82 -4.21
N ILE A 195 -22.46 -6.27 -3.05
CA ILE A 195 -23.35 -5.39 -2.29
C ILE A 195 -22.54 -4.28 -1.66
N SER A 196 -23.05 -3.06 -1.65
CA SER A 196 -22.38 -1.99 -0.91
C SER A 196 -22.54 -2.19 0.61
N PHE A 197 -21.50 -1.83 1.37
CA PHE A 197 -21.58 -1.87 2.83
C PHE A 197 -22.77 -1.05 3.36
N ARG A 198 -23.11 0.07 2.71
CA ARG A 198 -24.26 0.88 3.03
C ARG A 198 -25.57 0.09 2.90
N GLU A 199 -25.76 -0.66 1.82
CA GLU A 199 -26.97 -1.48 1.61
C GLU A 199 -27.09 -2.55 2.67
N ILE A 200 -26.00 -3.19 3.07
CA ILE A 200 -25.99 -4.17 4.17
C ILE A 200 -26.45 -3.55 5.47
N VAL A 201 -25.98 -2.34 5.79
CA VAL A 201 -26.31 -1.65 7.05
C VAL A 201 -27.80 -1.27 7.13
N PHE A 202 -28.43 -0.95 6.00
CA PHE A 202 -29.84 -0.54 5.95
C PHE A 202 -30.83 -1.67 5.58
N ALA A 203 -30.34 -2.89 5.27
CA ALA A 203 -31.18 -4.04 4.99
C ALA A 203 -31.82 -4.63 6.27
N ASP A 204 -32.87 -5.43 6.10
CA ASP A 204 -33.48 -6.17 7.22
C ASP A 204 -32.47 -7.20 7.77
N GLU A 205 -32.29 -7.20 9.08
CA GLU A 205 -31.30 -8.06 9.77
C GLU A 205 -31.52 -9.56 9.53
N ASN A 206 -32.76 -9.99 9.26
CA ASN A 206 -33.10 -11.39 9.05
C ASN A 206 -33.11 -11.81 7.58
N GLU A 207 -32.95 -10.87 6.66
CA GLU A 207 -32.87 -11.14 5.23
C GLU A 207 -31.55 -11.83 4.87
N LEU A 208 -31.58 -12.63 3.81
CA LEU A 208 -30.38 -13.32 3.31
C LEU A 208 -29.61 -12.39 2.37
N ILE A 209 -28.28 -12.42 2.42
CA ILE A 209 -27.40 -11.65 1.56
C ILE A 209 -27.75 -11.82 0.08
N LYS A 210 -28.06 -13.03 -0.36
CA LYS A 210 -28.46 -13.33 -1.76
C LYS A 210 -29.68 -12.53 -2.25
N ASN A 211 -30.52 -12.01 -1.35
CA ASN A 211 -31.71 -11.27 -1.72
C ASN A 211 -31.47 -9.76 -1.83
N VAL A 212 -30.42 -9.27 -1.17
CA VAL A 212 -30.09 -7.84 -1.10
C VAL A 212 -28.89 -7.45 -1.98
N MET A 213 -28.12 -8.44 -2.45
CA MET A 213 -26.96 -8.22 -3.33
C MET A 213 -27.38 -8.02 -4.79
N ILE A 214 -26.54 -7.36 -5.57
CA ILE A 214 -26.56 -7.38 -7.02
C ILE A 214 -26.00 -8.72 -7.48
N GLN A 215 -26.83 -9.53 -8.10
CA GLN A 215 -26.45 -10.87 -8.59
C GLN A 215 -25.72 -10.76 -9.94
N ASN A 216 -24.82 -11.71 -10.22
CA ASN A 216 -24.06 -11.77 -11.46
C ASN A 216 -23.33 -10.45 -11.77
N PRO A 217 -22.43 -9.99 -10.88
CA PRO A 217 -21.68 -8.77 -11.12
C PRO A 217 -20.83 -8.89 -12.39
N ILE A 218 -20.56 -7.78 -13.04
CA ILE A 218 -19.60 -7.74 -14.14
C ILE A 218 -18.25 -8.17 -13.59
N SER A 219 -17.61 -9.10 -14.26
CA SER A 219 -16.29 -9.61 -13.89
C SER A 219 -15.44 -9.83 -15.14
N VAL A 220 -14.14 -9.73 -14.97
CA VAL A 220 -13.14 -9.93 -16.01
C VAL A 220 -12.21 -11.07 -15.62
N ASN A 221 -11.58 -11.71 -16.60
CA ASN A 221 -10.58 -12.73 -16.31
C ASN A 221 -9.29 -12.04 -15.81
N PRO A 222 -8.63 -12.56 -14.77
CA PRO A 222 -7.35 -12.00 -14.30
C PRO A 222 -6.26 -11.90 -15.38
N SER A 223 -6.29 -12.77 -16.40
CA SER A 223 -5.34 -12.72 -17.52
C SER A 223 -5.75 -11.74 -18.63
N SER A 224 -6.89 -11.06 -18.52
CA SER A 224 -7.30 -10.03 -19.48
C SER A 224 -6.40 -8.80 -19.34
N ASP A 225 -6.25 -8.07 -20.44
CA ASP A 225 -5.56 -6.79 -20.45
C ASP A 225 -6.29 -5.75 -19.58
N GLN A 226 -5.55 -5.00 -18.79
CA GLN A 226 -6.11 -4.02 -17.86
C GLN A 226 -6.84 -2.87 -18.57
N GLU A 227 -6.40 -2.47 -19.78
CA GLU A 227 -7.06 -1.42 -20.55
C GLU A 227 -8.42 -1.90 -21.08
N GLU A 228 -8.53 -3.18 -21.48
CA GLU A 228 -9.81 -3.78 -21.86
C GLU A 228 -10.79 -3.87 -20.70
N ALA A 229 -10.30 -4.05 -19.49
CA ALA A 229 -11.13 -4.13 -18.28
C ALA A 229 -11.65 -2.75 -17.82
N ALA A 230 -11.01 -1.66 -18.24
CA ALA A 230 -11.37 -0.30 -17.86
C ALA A 230 -12.47 0.32 -18.76
N ILE A 231 -12.88 -0.36 -19.83
CA ILE A 231 -13.92 0.08 -20.79
C ILE A 231 -15.28 -0.48 -20.39
#